data_80bf848353bd97410083377349585494
#
_entry.id   80bf848353bd97410083377349585494
#
_cell.length_a   1.000
_cell.length_b   1.000
_cell.length_c   1.000
_cell.angle_alpha   90.00
_cell.angle_beta   90.00
_cell.angle_gamma   90.00
#
_symmetry.space_group_name_H-M   'P 1'
#
loop_
_entity.id
_entity.type
_entity.pdbx_description
1 polymer ?
#
loop_
_entity_poly.entity_id
_entity_poly.type
_entity_poly.pdbx_seq_one_letter_code
_entity_poly.pdbx_strand_id
1 'polypeptide(L)'
;MDSRIALRVELENAISEAGCTLSKLQQIGGSHIGNLSDILRREGRLRPITMKQLDTLTETLDLPEGHYYDLYLAECFFNNRLAVPRMKSFLIRCSELGKTDLVMKAIHILVEHPEYIELLFSVAEELYLNGLVEESLLFYEEVIEEEKHNESDRLAISHYRIFRASIGANAEENYKAVIRFEDFRKKLPEAFQLDAL
;
A
#
# COMPACT_ATOMS: atom_id res chain seq x y z
N MET A 1 -17.94 16.71 4.16
CA MET A 1 -18.54 15.60 3.41
C MET A 1 -17.71 14.36 3.69
N ASP A 2 -18.29 13.20 4.00
CA ASP A 2 -17.52 11.97 4.20
C ASP A 2 -16.75 11.66 2.89
N SER A 3 -15.43 11.50 2.98
CA SER A 3 -14.57 11.30 1.80
C SER A 3 -14.96 10.05 1.00
N ARG A 4 -15.57 9.05 1.64
CA ARG A 4 -16.12 7.87 0.94
C ARG A 4 -17.35 8.21 0.08
N ILE A 5 -18.16 9.18 0.52
CA ILE A 5 -19.27 9.69 -0.30
C ILE A 5 -18.70 10.51 -1.47
N ALA A 6 -17.65 11.29 -1.25
CA ALA A 6 -16.99 12.04 -2.31
C ALA A 6 -16.51 11.12 -3.44
N LEU A 7 -15.83 10.02 -3.12
CA LEU A 7 -15.39 9.04 -4.13
C LEU A 7 -16.56 8.51 -4.97
N ARG A 8 -17.71 8.22 -4.33
CA ARG A 8 -18.90 7.72 -5.05
C ARG A 8 -19.52 8.77 -5.97
N VAL A 9 -19.55 10.01 -5.52
CA VAL A 9 -20.02 11.16 -6.33
C VAL A 9 -19.16 11.32 -7.57
N GLU A 10 -17.84 11.30 -7.40
CA GLU A 10 -16.92 11.44 -8.54
C GLU A 10 -17.02 10.27 -9.52
N LEU A 11 -17.15 9.04 -9.02
CA LEU A 11 -17.37 7.88 -9.87
C LEU A 11 -18.68 7.96 -10.66
N GLU A 12 -19.78 8.40 -10.02
CA GLU A 12 -21.06 8.58 -10.72
C GLU A 12 -21.01 9.68 -11.77
N ASN A 13 -20.32 10.79 -11.47
CA ASN A 13 -20.09 11.88 -12.41
C ASN A 13 -19.33 11.37 -13.64
N ALA A 14 -18.22 10.67 -13.43
CA ALA A 14 -17.42 10.11 -14.52
C ALA A 14 -18.21 9.09 -15.38
N ILE A 15 -19.03 8.24 -14.75
CA ILE A 15 -19.90 7.30 -15.46
C ILE A 15 -20.92 8.05 -16.34
N SER A 16 -21.49 9.12 -15.80
CA SER A 16 -22.45 9.97 -16.53
C SER A 16 -21.79 10.70 -17.70
N GLU A 17 -20.63 11.29 -17.49
CA GLU A 17 -19.85 11.99 -18.52
C GLU A 17 -19.40 11.06 -19.65
N ALA A 18 -19.01 9.82 -19.32
CA ALA A 18 -18.68 8.79 -20.29
C ALA A 18 -19.91 8.28 -21.10
N GLY A 19 -21.12 8.72 -20.75
CA GLY A 19 -22.37 8.24 -21.38
C GLY A 19 -22.58 6.73 -21.22
N CYS A 20 -22.00 6.14 -20.18
CA CYS A 20 -22.07 4.71 -19.92
C CYS A 20 -23.22 4.37 -18.97
N THR A 21 -23.91 3.26 -19.23
CA THR A 21 -24.87 2.70 -18.26
C THR A 21 -24.15 1.77 -17.29
N LEU A 22 -24.66 1.65 -16.06
CA LEU A 22 -24.12 0.72 -15.05
C LEU A 22 -24.05 -0.72 -15.58
N SER A 23 -25.05 -1.14 -16.33
CA SER A 23 -25.09 -2.48 -16.94
C SER A 23 -23.98 -2.69 -17.95
N LYS A 24 -23.68 -1.68 -18.77
CA LYS A 24 -22.59 -1.74 -19.76
C LYS A 24 -21.22 -1.82 -19.06
N LEU A 25 -21.00 -1.02 -18.01
CA LEU A 25 -19.79 -1.06 -17.22
C LEU A 25 -19.60 -2.41 -16.52
N GLN A 26 -20.65 -2.99 -15.96
CA GLN A 26 -20.61 -4.33 -15.38
C GLN A 26 -20.27 -5.41 -16.41
N GLN A 27 -20.78 -5.26 -17.62
CA GLN A 27 -20.47 -6.19 -18.71
C GLN A 27 -19.00 -6.11 -19.15
N ILE A 28 -18.43 -4.91 -19.25
CA ILE A 28 -17.04 -4.68 -19.64
C ILE A 28 -16.09 -5.09 -18.52
N GLY A 29 -16.31 -4.60 -17.28
CA GLY A 29 -15.46 -4.86 -16.13
C GLY A 29 -15.65 -6.25 -15.49
N GLY A 30 -16.67 -6.99 -15.94
CA GLY A 30 -16.91 -8.36 -15.52
C GLY A 30 -17.12 -8.53 -14.02
N SER A 31 -16.70 -9.69 -13.49
CA SER A 31 -16.82 -10.03 -12.06
C SER A 31 -16.00 -9.11 -11.13
N HIS A 32 -15.03 -8.38 -11.65
CA HIS A 32 -14.16 -7.52 -10.86
C HIS A 32 -14.87 -6.26 -10.36
N ILE A 33 -15.81 -5.70 -11.12
CA ILE A 33 -16.62 -4.54 -10.69
C ILE A 33 -17.67 -4.94 -9.64
N GLY A 34 -18.17 -6.15 -9.70
CA GLY A 34 -19.23 -6.63 -8.80
C GLY A 34 -20.58 -5.92 -9.04
N ASN A 35 -21.39 -5.78 -7.99
CA ASN A 35 -22.64 -5.03 -8.09
C ASN A 35 -22.36 -3.52 -7.97
N LEU A 36 -22.27 -2.86 -9.11
CA LEU A 36 -21.91 -1.44 -9.20
C LEU A 36 -22.92 -0.53 -8.48
N SER A 37 -24.21 -0.87 -8.51
CA SER A 37 -25.24 -0.10 -7.80
C SER A 37 -25.07 -0.12 -6.28
N ASP A 38 -24.60 -1.24 -5.71
CA ASP A 38 -24.29 -1.32 -4.28
C ASP A 38 -22.99 -0.56 -3.92
N ILE A 39 -22.02 -0.57 -4.82
CA ILE A 39 -20.75 0.15 -4.65
C ILE A 39 -20.99 1.66 -4.66
N LEU A 40 -21.82 2.16 -5.57
CA LEU A 40 -22.12 3.59 -5.73
C LEU A 40 -23.17 4.12 -4.74
N ARG A 41 -23.80 3.26 -3.92
CA ARG A 41 -24.77 3.71 -2.93
C ARG A 41 -24.17 4.76 -2.00
N ARG A 42 -24.91 5.87 -1.80
CA ARG A 42 -24.52 7.00 -0.94
C ARG A 42 -25.17 7.02 0.42
N GLU A 43 -26.25 6.25 0.58
CA GLU A 43 -27.06 6.21 1.81
C GLU A 43 -27.06 4.82 2.45
N GLY A 44 -27.27 4.79 3.75
CA GLY A 44 -27.28 3.57 4.53
C GLY A 44 -25.88 3.00 4.76
N ARG A 45 -25.78 1.67 4.79
CA ARG A 45 -24.48 0.99 4.96
C ARG A 45 -23.70 0.99 3.66
N LEU A 46 -22.70 1.85 3.56
CA LEU A 46 -21.81 1.91 2.40
C LEU A 46 -21.04 0.59 2.23
N ARG A 47 -21.12 -0.01 1.06
CA ARG A 47 -20.28 -1.15 0.70
C ARG A 47 -18.88 -0.64 0.35
N PRO A 48 -17.81 -1.11 1.02
CA PRO A 48 -16.47 -0.68 0.71
C PRO A 48 -16.04 -1.10 -0.69
N ILE A 49 -15.33 -0.21 -1.37
CA ILE A 49 -14.73 -0.46 -2.68
C ILE A 49 -13.35 -1.10 -2.46
N THR A 50 -13.01 -2.16 -3.21
CA THR A 50 -11.66 -2.74 -3.20
C THR A 50 -10.77 -2.00 -4.19
N MET A 51 -9.43 -2.04 -4.00
CA MET A 51 -8.47 -1.46 -4.96
C MET A 51 -8.73 -1.98 -6.38
N LYS A 52 -8.83 -3.30 -6.52
CA LYS A 52 -9.08 -3.92 -7.82
C LYS A 52 -10.38 -3.44 -8.48
N GLN A 53 -11.44 -3.21 -7.71
CA GLN A 53 -12.68 -2.65 -8.24
C GLN A 53 -12.49 -1.21 -8.71
N LEU A 54 -11.78 -0.40 -7.94
CA LEU A 54 -11.49 0.98 -8.31
C LEU A 54 -10.64 1.03 -9.58
N ASP A 55 -9.54 0.29 -9.64
CA ASP A 55 -8.66 0.23 -10.81
C ASP A 55 -9.41 -0.20 -12.06
N THR A 56 -10.23 -1.27 -11.96
CA THR A 56 -11.05 -1.74 -13.09
C THR A 56 -12.07 -0.70 -13.54
N LEU A 57 -12.70 0.05 -12.61
CA LEU A 57 -13.61 1.14 -12.95
C LEU A 57 -12.88 2.28 -13.66
N THR A 58 -11.74 2.70 -13.12
CA THR A 58 -10.89 3.75 -13.67
C THR A 58 -10.45 3.42 -15.10
N GLU A 59 -9.96 2.20 -15.31
CA GLU A 59 -9.58 1.66 -16.63
C GLU A 59 -10.78 1.61 -17.61
N THR A 60 -11.93 1.10 -17.14
CA THR A 60 -13.13 0.99 -17.99
C THR A 60 -13.69 2.36 -18.41
N LEU A 61 -13.44 3.40 -17.61
CA LEU A 61 -13.82 4.79 -17.88
C LEU A 61 -12.76 5.56 -18.68
N ASP A 62 -11.68 4.90 -19.11
CA ASP A 62 -10.54 5.51 -19.81
C ASP A 62 -9.89 6.68 -19.02
N LEU A 63 -9.83 6.53 -17.70
CA LEU A 63 -9.20 7.48 -16.80
C LEU A 63 -7.77 7.04 -16.46
N PRO A 64 -6.88 7.98 -16.12
CA PRO A 64 -5.50 7.66 -15.71
C PRO A 64 -5.45 6.71 -14.50
N GLU A 65 -4.48 5.80 -14.47
CA GLU A 65 -4.25 4.93 -13.31
C GLU A 65 -4.08 5.74 -12.02
N GLY A 66 -4.73 5.29 -10.96
CA GLY A 66 -4.68 5.96 -9.66
C GLY A 66 -5.38 7.33 -9.62
N HIS A 67 -6.27 7.63 -10.57
CA HIS A 67 -6.99 8.90 -10.65
C HIS A 67 -7.73 9.27 -9.36
N TYR A 68 -8.35 8.29 -8.70
CA TYR A 68 -9.14 8.50 -7.48
C TYR A 68 -8.44 8.05 -6.18
N TYR A 69 -7.14 7.80 -6.19
CA TYR A 69 -6.45 7.26 -5.02
C TYR A 69 -6.46 8.22 -3.82
N ASP A 70 -6.43 9.53 -4.06
CA ASP A 70 -6.60 10.52 -2.99
C ASP A 70 -7.89 10.36 -2.20
N LEU A 71 -8.98 10.05 -2.90
CA LEU A 71 -10.29 9.83 -2.29
C LEU A 71 -10.41 8.41 -1.71
N TYR A 72 -9.70 7.44 -2.30
CA TYR A 72 -9.75 6.05 -1.89
C TYR A 72 -9.18 5.79 -0.50
N LEU A 73 -8.23 6.61 -0.04
CA LEU A 73 -7.63 6.47 1.29
C LEU A 73 -8.70 6.37 2.40
N ALA A 74 -9.84 7.05 2.24
CA ALA A 74 -10.94 6.95 3.18
C ALA A 74 -11.62 5.57 3.22
N GLU A 75 -11.57 4.79 2.14
CA GLU A 75 -12.09 3.42 2.08
C GLU A 75 -11.26 2.43 2.92
N CYS A 76 -10.02 2.81 3.25
CA CYS A 76 -9.14 2.02 4.11
C CYS A 76 -9.56 2.05 5.58
N PHE A 77 -10.52 2.93 5.92
CA PHE A 77 -11.08 3.04 7.27
C PHE A 77 -12.58 2.73 7.26
N PHE A 78 -13.02 1.95 8.23
CA PHE A 78 -14.44 1.66 8.44
C PHE A 78 -14.80 1.90 9.90
N ASN A 79 -15.73 2.84 10.16
CA ASN A 79 -16.10 3.26 11.53
C ASN A 79 -14.86 3.60 12.38
N ASN A 80 -13.95 4.38 11.83
CA ASN A 80 -12.65 4.75 12.42
C ASN A 80 -11.73 3.57 12.74
N ARG A 81 -11.97 2.40 12.16
CA ARG A 81 -11.10 1.22 12.27
C ARG A 81 -10.36 1.01 10.96
N LEU A 82 -9.08 0.73 11.08
CA LEU A 82 -8.24 0.40 9.94
C LEU A 82 -8.68 -0.93 9.30
N ALA A 83 -8.89 -0.92 8.01
CA ALA A 83 -9.08 -2.13 7.21
C ALA A 83 -7.73 -2.56 6.63
N VAL A 84 -6.91 -3.24 7.43
CA VAL A 84 -5.51 -3.62 7.11
C VAL A 84 -5.35 -4.17 5.68
N PRO A 85 -6.17 -5.13 5.19
CA PRO A 85 -5.99 -5.65 3.83
C PRO A 85 -6.20 -4.60 2.73
N ARG A 86 -7.09 -3.61 2.94
CA ARG A 86 -7.30 -2.53 1.97
C ARG A 86 -6.17 -1.51 1.99
N MET A 87 -5.72 -1.14 3.19
CA MET A 87 -4.60 -0.24 3.35
C MET A 87 -3.33 -0.85 2.75
N LYS A 88 -3.08 -2.14 2.97
CA LYS A 88 -1.97 -2.87 2.35
C LYS A 88 -2.03 -2.78 0.82
N SER A 89 -3.17 -3.13 0.23
CA SER A 89 -3.35 -3.06 -1.23
C SER A 89 -3.20 -1.62 -1.76
N PHE A 90 -3.66 -0.62 -1.01
CA PHE A 90 -3.52 0.79 -1.35
C PHE A 90 -2.04 1.23 -1.37
N LEU A 91 -1.29 0.92 -0.31
CA LEU A 91 0.12 1.28 -0.21
C LEU A 91 0.95 0.62 -1.33
N ILE A 92 0.72 -0.67 -1.60
CA ILE A 92 1.39 -1.39 -2.69
C ILE A 92 1.10 -0.71 -4.04
N ARG A 93 -0.18 -0.46 -4.36
CA ARG A 93 -0.54 0.17 -5.65
C ARG A 93 -0.01 1.60 -5.77
N CYS A 94 -0.03 2.39 -4.68
CA CYS A 94 0.59 3.71 -4.68
C CYS A 94 2.10 3.63 -4.97
N SER A 95 2.80 2.66 -4.39
CA SER A 95 4.23 2.44 -4.63
C SER A 95 4.51 2.02 -6.07
N GLU A 96 3.75 1.05 -6.61
CA GLU A 96 3.85 0.61 -8.01
C GLU A 96 3.67 1.76 -9.02
N LEU A 97 2.84 2.75 -8.69
CA LEU A 97 2.57 3.91 -9.54
C LEU A 97 3.44 5.13 -9.21
N GLY A 98 4.41 5.02 -8.30
CA GLY A 98 5.28 6.11 -7.88
C GLY A 98 4.53 7.26 -7.19
N LYS A 99 3.37 7.00 -6.57
CA LYS A 99 2.57 8.01 -5.85
C LYS A 99 3.06 8.18 -4.41
N THR A 100 4.32 8.57 -4.26
CA THR A 100 5.01 8.70 -2.96
C THR A 100 4.28 9.63 -1.99
N ASP A 101 3.71 10.73 -2.49
CA ASP A 101 2.95 11.67 -1.64
C ASP A 101 1.76 10.99 -0.94
N LEU A 102 1.07 10.07 -1.64
CA LEU A 102 -0.05 9.32 -1.07
C LEU A 102 0.43 8.26 -0.07
N VAL A 103 1.56 7.63 -0.34
CA VAL A 103 2.21 6.71 0.60
C VAL A 103 2.54 7.44 1.89
N MET A 104 3.24 8.59 1.81
CA MET A 104 3.60 9.40 2.98
C MET A 104 2.37 9.90 3.75
N LYS A 105 1.33 10.32 3.04
CA LYS A 105 0.05 10.71 3.67
C LYS A 105 -0.60 9.55 4.44
N ALA A 106 -0.57 8.35 3.88
CA ALA A 106 -1.10 7.16 4.55
C ALA A 106 -0.26 6.77 5.77
N ILE A 107 1.07 6.77 5.66
CA ILE A 107 2.02 6.52 6.75
C ILE A 107 1.73 7.48 7.91
N HIS A 108 1.62 8.78 7.64
CA HIS A 108 1.34 9.78 8.67
C HIS A 108 0.03 9.53 9.44
N ILE A 109 -1.01 9.03 8.75
CA ILE A 109 -2.29 8.68 9.39
C ILE A 109 -2.17 7.39 10.22
N LEU A 110 -1.29 6.49 9.83
CA LEU A 110 -1.13 5.17 10.43
C LEU A 110 -0.27 5.14 11.69
N VAL A 111 0.60 6.14 11.91
CA VAL A 111 1.65 6.12 12.93
C VAL A 111 1.15 5.81 14.36
N GLU A 112 -0.08 6.19 14.69
CA GLU A 112 -0.69 5.89 15.99
C GLU A 112 -1.48 4.57 16.04
N HIS A 113 -1.51 3.83 14.91
CA HIS A 113 -2.29 2.60 14.82
C HIS A 113 -1.51 1.39 15.38
N PRO A 114 -2.12 0.52 16.20
CA PRO A 114 -1.40 -0.61 16.80
C PRO A 114 -0.83 -1.60 15.78
N GLU A 115 -1.46 -1.73 14.60
CA GLU A 115 -0.98 -2.60 13.52
C GLU A 115 0.01 -1.91 12.56
N TYR A 116 0.46 -0.70 12.84
CA TYR A 116 1.27 0.14 11.95
C TYR A 116 2.54 -0.56 11.47
N ILE A 117 3.41 -0.97 12.38
CA ILE A 117 4.72 -1.55 12.05
C ILE A 117 4.57 -2.87 11.31
N GLU A 118 3.65 -3.75 11.75
CA GLU A 118 3.39 -5.03 11.09
C GLU A 118 2.85 -4.83 9.67
N LEU A 119 1.96 -3.86 9.47
CA LEU A 119 1.45 -3.51 8.16
C LEU A 119 2.56 -3.01 7.25
N LEU A 120 3.40 -2.06 7.69
CA LEU A 120 4.49 -1.52 6.89
C LEU A 120 5.51 -2.59 6.53
N PHE A 121 5.90 -3.43 7.48
CA PHE A 121 6.79 -4.56 7.21
C PHE A 121 6.20 -5.52 6.18
N SER A 122 4.90 -5.82 6.28
CA SER A 122 4.20 -6.68 5.32
C SER A 122 4.13 -6.07 3.91
N VAL A 123 4.00 -4.74 3.80
CA VAL A 123 4.07 -4.01 2.52
C VAL A 123 5.49 -4.08 1.95
N ALA A 124 6.50 -3.79 2.78
CA ALA A 124 7.90 -3.83 2.39
C ALA A 124 8.31 -5.19 1.83
N GLU A 125 8.00 -6.28 2.53
CA GLU A 125 8.32 -7.64 2.08
C GLU A 125 7.61 -7.99 0.75
N GLU A 126 6.35 -7.59 0.57
CA GLU A 126 5.61 -7.86 -0.66
C GLU A 126 6.20 -7.08 -1.85
N LEU A 127 6.53 -5.80 -1.68
CA LEU A 127 7.19 -4.99 -2.70
C LEU A 127 8.57 -5.57 -3.05
N TYR A 128 9.38 -5.91 -2.05
CA TYR A 128 10.71 -6.48 -2.25
C TYR A 128 10.65 -7.80 -3.03
N LEU A 129 9.76 -8.71 -2.65
CA LEU A 129 9.60 -10.02 -3.30
C LEU A 129 9.06 -9.90 -4.73
N ASN A 130 8.32 -8.83 -5.03
CA ASN A 130 7.83 -8.51 -6.38
C ASN A 130 8.89 -7.76 -7.23
N GLY A 131 10.09 -7.53 -6.71
CA GLY A 131 11.18 -6.88 -7.42
C GLY A 131 11.16 -5.35 -7.36
N LEU A 132 10.22 -4.75 -6.62
CA LEU A 132 10.11 -3.31 -6.36
C LEU A 132 11.00 -2.94 -5.16
N VAL A 133 12.30 -3.17 -5.33
CA VAL A 133 13.29 -3.06 -4.24
C VAL A 133 13.37 -1.62 -3.74
N GLU A 134 13.51 -0.66 -4.63
CA GLU A 134 13.64 0.77 -4.28
C GLU A 134 12.42 1.27 -3.51
N GLU A 135 11.22 0.90 -3.96
CA GLU A 135 9.94 1.28 -3.34
C GLU A 135 9.78 0.63 -1.96
N SER A 136 10.38 -0.53 -1.74
CA SER A 136 10.32 -1.23 -0.45
C SER A 136 11.17 -0.57 0.64
N LEU A 137 12.25 0.15 0.25
CA LEU A 137 13.22 0.73 1.20
C LEU A 137 12.56 1.74 2.15
N LEU A 138 11.67 2.59 1.64
CA LEU A 138 10.93 3.54 2.44
C LEU A 138 10.22 2.86 3.63
N PHE A 139 9.56 1.73 3.38
CA PHE A 139 8.81 1.01 4.42
C PHE A 139 9.75 0.30 5.40
N TYR A 140 10.88 -0.23 4.95
CA TYR A 140 11.88 -0.80 5.86
C TYR A 140 12.52 0.26 6.76
N GLU A 141 12.80 1.46 6.23
CA GLU A 141 13.31 2.59 6.99
C GLU A 141 12.32 3.01 8.07
N GLU A 142 11.04 3.13 7.75
CA GLU A 142 9.97 3.41 8.72
C GLU A 142 9.86 2.33 9.80
N VAL A 143 9.98 1.05 9.43
CA VAL A 143 10.02 -0.04 10.42
C VAL A 143 11.21 0.09 11.35
N ILE A 144 12.39 0.44 10.84
CA ILE A 144 13.60 0.63 11.64
C ILE A 144 13.46 1.80 12.63
N GLU A 145 12.84 2.89 12.19
CA GLU A 145 12.66 4.09 13.02
C GLU A 145 11.64 3.87 14.14
N GLU A 146 10.58 3.14 13.87
CA GLU A 146 9.43 3.01 14.76
C GLU A 146 9.39 1.73 15.59
N GLU A 147 10.15 0.67 15.21
CA GLU A 147 10.20 -0.58 15.96
C GLU A 147 10.97 -0.42 17.28
N LYS A 148 10.25 -0.56 18.40
CA LYS A 148 10.80 -0.38 19.75
C LYS A 148 11.49 -1.62 20.31
N HIS A 149 11.26 -2.78 19.69
CA HIS A 149 11.80 -4.06 20.16
C HIS A 149 13.06 -4.43 19.43
N ASN A 150 14.22 -4.19 20.03
CA ASN A 150 15.54 -4.47 19.46
C ASN A 150 15.80 -5.96 19.11
N GLU A 151 14.97 -6.87 19.62
CA GLU A 151 15.03 -8.32 19.33
C GLU A 151 13.94 -8.75 18.32
N SER A 152 13.29 -7.79 17.66
CA SER A 152 12.26 -8.08 16.66
C SER A 152 12.87 -8.64 15.37
N ASP A 153 12.33 -9.74 14.88
CA ASP A 153 12.70 -10.32 13.58
C ASP A 153 12.50 -9.30 12.45
N ARG A 154 11.42 -8.51 12.53
CA ARG A 154 11.14 -7.45 11.54
C ARG A 154 12.27 -6.44 11.45
N LEU A 155 12.79 -6.01 12.60
CA LEU A 155 13.90 -5.06 12.66
C LEU A 155 15.17 -5.66 12.02
N ALA A 156 15.52 -6.88 12.38
CA ALA A 156 16.68 -7.57 11.83
C ALA A 156 16.57 -7.79 10.31
N ILE A 157 15.37 -8.21 9.84
CA ILE A 157 15.11 -8.41 8.42
C ILE A 157 15.16 -7.07 7.67
N SER A 158 14.59 -5.99 8.22
CA SER A 158 14.62 -4.66 7.59
C SER A 158 16.06 -4.17 7.38
N HIS A 159 16.91 -4.27 8.39
CA HIS A 159 18.34 -3.95 8.23
C HIS A 159 19.03 -4.83 7.18
N TYR A 160 18.72 -6.12 7.15
CA TYR A 160 19.25 -7.04 6.16
C TYR A 160 18.80 -6.68 4.73
N ARG A 161 17.53 -6.35 4.50
CA ARG A 161 17.00 -5.98 3.19
C ARG A 161 17.63 -4.69 2.67
N ILE A 162 17.78 -3.67 3.53
CA ILE A 162 18.47 -2.41 3.18
C ILE A 162 19.94 -2.68 2.85
N PHE A 163 20.63 -3.49 3.65
CA PHE A 163 22.00 -3.92 3.34
C PHE A 163 22.08 -4.61 1.98
N ARG A 164 21.21 -5.56 1.68
CA ARG A 164 21.19 -6.26 0.38
C ARG A 164 20.95 -5.31 -0.79
N ALA A 165 20.04 -4.35 -0.64
CA ALA A 165 19.77 -3.33 -1.67
C ALA A 165 20.97 -2.38 -1.88
N SER A 166 21.77 -2.13 -0.84
CA SER A 166 22.94 -1.26 -0.95
C SER A 166 24.14 -1.89 -1.68
N ILE A 167 24.12 -3.22 -1.89
CA ILE A 167 25.20 -3.92 -2.61
C ILE A 167 25.20 -3.44 -4.07
N GLY A 168 26.28 -2.80 -4.47
CA GLY A 168 26.43 -2.19 -5.80
C GLY A 168 26.12 -0.70 -5.85
N ALA A 169 25.62 -0.11 -4.75
CA ALA A 169 25.52 1.33 -4.57
C ALA A 169 26.91 1.97 -4.37
N ASN A 170 26.96 3.27 -4.07
CA ASN A 170 28.23 3.90 -3.75
C ASN A 170 28.85 3.35 -2.45
N ALA A 171 30.19 3.44 -2.33
CA ALA A 171 30.96 2.83 -1.24
C ALA A 171 30.55 3.36 0.15
N GLU A 172 30.10 4.61 0.24
CA GLU A 172 29.70 5.23 1.52
C GLU A 172 28.37 4.68 2.02
N GLU A 173 27.37 4.56 1.15
CA GLU A 173 26.06 3.99 1.49
C GLU A 173 26.17 2.52 1.86
N ASN A 174 26.93 1.76 1.07
CA ASN A 174 27.20 0.36 1.36
C ASN A 174 27.88 0.20 2.73
N TYR A 175 28.91 0.99 3.04
CA TYR A 175 29.59 0.94 4.33
C TYR A 175 28.66 1.24 5.52
N LYS A 176 27.81 2.26 5.40
CA LYS A 176 26.82 2.60 6.43
C LYS A 176 25.82 1.47 6.65
N ALA A 177 25.33 0.85 5.57
CA ALA A 177 24.40 -0.25 5.65
C ALA A 177 25.04 -1.50 6.29
N VAL A 178 26.29 -1.82 5.95
CA VAL A 178 27.06 -2.92 6.57
C VAL A 178 27.18 -2.73 8.08
N ILE A 179 27.59 -1.55 8.54
CA ILE A 179 27.78 -1.29 9.99
C ILE A 179 26.44 -1.46 10.73
N ARG A 180 25.36 -0.89 10.20
CA ARG A 180 24.03 -1.00 10.82
C ARG A 180 23.56 -2.45 10.86
N PHE A 181 23.77 -3.21 9.80
CA PHE A 181 23.34 -4.59 9.70
C PHE A 181 24.14 -5.52 10.63
N GLU A 182 25.43 -5.28 10.85
CA GLU A 182 26.28 -6.15 11.68
C GLU A 182 25.75 -6.30 13.12
N ASP A 183 25.13 -5.26 13.67
CA ASP A 183 24.50 -5.29 14.99
C ASP A 183 23.27 -6.23 15.04
N PHE A 184 22.63 -6.47 13.89
CA PHE A 184 21.42 -7.28 13.76
C PHE A 184 21.65 -8.66 13.11
N ARG A 185 22.84 -8.91 12.56
CA ARG A 185 23.18 -10.14 11.86
C ARG A 185 22.87 -11.41 12.65
N LYS A 186 23.19 -11.40 13.95
CA LYS A 186 22.97 -12.55 14.85
C LYS A 186 21.50 -12.72 15.25
N LYS A 187 20.68 -11.71 15.03
CA LYS A 187 19.24 -11.71 15.34
C LYS A 187 18.38 -12.12 14.15
N LEU A 188 19.00 -12.32 12.99
CA LEU A 188 18.26 -12.79 11.81
C LEU A 188 17.67 -14.19 12.03
N PRO A 189 16.43 -14.42 11.61
CA PRO A 189 15.87 -15.77 11.54
C PRO A 189 16.74 -16.72 10.71
N GLU A 190 16.77 -17.99 11.05
CA GLU A 190 17.60 -19.02 10.37
C GLU A 190 17.45 -19.01 8.85
N ALA A 191 16.24 -18.76 8.35
CA ALA A 191 15.97 -18.73 6.92
C ALA A 191 16.77 -17.65 6.16
N PHE A 192 17.19 -16.58 6.84
CA PHE A 192 17.96 -15.48 6.27
C PHE A 192 19.47 -15.58 6.55
N GLN A 193 19.88 -16.38 7.55
CA GLN A 193 21.28 -16.46 7.96
C GLN A 193 22.18 -17.04 6.88
N LEU A 194 21.69 -17.97 6.06
CA LEU A 194 22.48 -18.57 4.97
C LEU A 194 22.76 -17.57 3.84
N ASP A 195 21.83 -16.66 3.57
CA ASP A 195 22.02 -15.61 2.56
C ASP A 195 22.88 -14.43 3.06
N ALA A 196 23.06 -14.34 4.37
CA ALA A 196 23.81 -13.24 5.01
C ALA A 196 25.28 -13.58 5.27
N LEU A 197 25.75 -14.79 4.89
CA LEU A 197 27.15 -15.24 4.93
C LEU A 197 27.90 -14.85 3.67
#